data_08d4503d4be6c431885548f9bf932845
#
_entry.id   08d4503d4be6c431885548f9bf932845
#
_cell.length_a   1.000
_cell.length_b   1.000
_cell.length_c   1.000
_cell.angle_alpha   90.00
_cell.angle_beta   90.00
_cell.angle_gamma   90.00
#
_symmetry.space_group_name_H-M   'P 1'
#
loop_
_entity.id
_entity.type
_entity.pdbx_description
1 polymer ?
#
loop_
_entity_poly.entity_id
_entity_poly.type
_entity_poly.pdbx_seq_one_letter_code
_entity_poly.pdbx_strand_id
1 'polypeptide(L)'
;MMYKYTSDATEMATIFNENAQKLCKLQEILAKHNTHIFVNMIPGKDVICPENLPDNTQYFHPEGIHAYDFYKQRFDELGVNYIDFVPVFKSEKETADYPLFYQTGTHWSNIAATHAFDSIMRYMENLGGMNIKNVEVGEKHKGKVREPDDDLEQLFNLMFPINKGDYYYTDTRVIDDPTAVMPKLITIGDSFFWTISYNFNLGGIFREYPYWYYNSTIYFDKRYNSTKDVNMIDELFNADFIMLNYCTVQLYKLGNGFIDNAFALLYDDEINAPMSDEIIDIERRIYSDSEWFNSVKEKAARNNISIEKQVALDAKYIINQSEN
;
A
#
# COMPACT_ATOMS: atom_id res chain seq x y z
N MET A 1 -19.55 -5.24 -17.49
CA MET A 1 -20.59 -4.62 -16.64
C MET A 1 -20.36 -3.12 -16.72
N MET A 2 -21.13 -2.40 -17.52
CA MET A 2 -20.99 -0.95 -17.71
C MET A 2 -21.47 -0.28 -16.43
N TYR A 3 -20.56 0.27 -15.65
CA TYR A 3 -20.94 1.19 -14.57
C TYR A 3 -21.49 2.46 -15.22
N LYS A 4 -22.77 2.73 -15.05
CA LYS A 4 -23.36 4.03 -15.32
C LYS A 4 -22.75 5.01 -14.30
N TYR A 5 -21.76 5.78 -14.70
CA TYR A 5 -21.34 6.98 -13.99
C TYR A 5 -22.47 8.02 -14.15
N THR A 6 -23.44 7.94 -13.26
CA THR A 6 -24.55 8.93 -13.17
C THR A 6 -24.43 9.79 -11.91
N SER A 7 -23.31 9.68 -11.18
CA SER A 7 -23.04 10.60 -10.07
C SER A 7 -22.59 11.95 -10.63
N ASP A 8 -23.24 13.01 -10.15
CA ASP A 8 -22.87 14.39 -10.44
C ASP A 8 -21.39 14.60 -10.12
N ALA A 9 -20.67 15.33 -10.96
CA ALA A 9 -19.26 15.67 -10.74
C ALA A 9 -19.03 16.32 -9.37
N THR A 10 -19.99 17.08 -8.87
CA THR A 10 -20.00 17.69 -7.54
C THR A 10 -20.04 16.64 -6.42
N GLU A 11 -20.85 15.59 -6.58
CA GLU A 11 -20.94 14.49 -5.60
C GLU A 11 -19.62 13.71 -5.54
N MET A 12 -19.03 13.42 -6.69
CA MET A 12 -17.72 12.75 -6.74
C MET A 12 -16.61 13.60 -6.11
N ALA A 13 -16.58 14.90 -6.38
CA ALA A 13 -15.64 15.83 -5.75
C ALA A 13 -15.77 15.83 -4.22
N THR A 14 -17.00 15.81 -3.73
CA THR A 14 -17.27 15.76 -2.29
C THR A 14 -16.72 14.48 -1.68
N ILE A 15 -17.01 13.32 -2.28
CA ILE A 15 -16.52 12.00 -1.81
C ILE A 15 -14.99 11.97 -1.81
N PHE A 16 -14.34 12.41 -2.89
CA PHE A 16 -12.88 12.42 -2.97
C PHE A 16 -12.25 13.36 -1.95
N ASN A 17 -12.85 14.53 -1.73
CA ASN A 17 -12.39 15.48 -0.71
C ASN A 17 -12.51 14.91 0.70
N GLU A 18 -13.64 14.30 1.04
CA GLU A 18 -13.84 13.65 2.34
C GLU A 18 -12.83 12.51 2.57
N ASN A 19 -12.61 11.67 1.56
CA ASN A 19 -11.61 10.60 1.64
C ASN A 19 -10.20 11.14 1.85
N ALA A 20 -9.81 12.22 1.15
CA ALA A 20 -8.50 12.84 1.32
C ALA A 20 -8.34 13.43 2.74
N GLN A 21 -9.38 14.11 3.27
CA GLN A 21 -9.36 14.65 4.63
C GLN A 21 -9.27 13.53 5.69
N LYS A 22 -10.08 12.46 5.55
CA LYS A 22 -10.02 11.30 6.46
C LYS A 22 -8.64 10.65 6.42
N LEU A 23 -8.06 10.49 5.24
CA LEU A 23 -6.73 9.91 5.07
C LEU A 23 -5.64 10.76 5.73
N CYS A 24 -5.71 12.09 5.58
CA CYS A 24 -4.82 13.03 6.29
C CYS A 24 -4.91 12.84 7.81
N LYS A 25 -6.12 12.74 8.35
CA LYS A 25 -6.33 12.49 9.80
C LYS A 25 -5.85 11.11 10.24
N LEU A 26 -6.09 10.07 9.44
CA LEU A 26 -5.55 8.73 9.72
C LEU A 26 -4.02 8.74 9.75
N GLN A 27 -3.38 9.47 8.84
CA GLN A 27 -1.92 9.65 8.83
C GLN A 27 -1.43 10.26 10.16
N GLU A 28 -2.08 11.31 10.65
CA GLU A 28 -1.75 11.95 11.93
C GLU A 28 -1.93 11.00 13.13
N ILE A 29 -3.02 10.22 13.15
CA ILE A 29 -3.30 9.27 14.23
C ILE A 29 -2.29 8.11 14.21
N LEU A 30 -2.09 7.50 13.05
CA LEU A 30 -1.20 6.35 12.89
C LEU A 30 0.27 6.72 13.18
N ALA A 31 0.69 7.93 12.84
CA ALA A 31 2.03 8.41 13.14
C ALA A 31 2.35 8.44 14.65
N LYS A 32 1.35 8.67 15.52
CA LYS A 32 1.51 8.58 16.98
C LYS A 32 1.84 7.16 17.46
N HIS A 33 1.56 6.16 16.63
CA HIS A 33 1.84 4.75 16.86
C HIS A 33 3.02 4.23 16.04
N ASN A 34 3.83 5.14 15.47
CA ASN A 34 4.94 4.81 14.56
C ASN A 34 4.50 3.98 13.35
N THR A 35 3.27 4.15 12.90
CA THR A 35 2.72 3.53 11.69
C THR A 35 2.63 4.59 10.60
N HIS A 36 3.23 4.33 9.45
CA HIS A 36 3.25 5.25 8.32
C HIS A 36 2.30 4.79 7.23
N ILE A 37 1.27 5.59 6.93
CA ILE A 37 0.35 5.33 5.82
C ILE A 37 0.72 6.21 4.62
N PHE A 38 0.65 5.63 3.42
CA PHE A 38 0.86 6.35 2.18
C PHE A 38 0.08 5.74 1.01
N VAL A 39 -0.13 6.55 -0.03
CA VAL A 39 -0.79 6.11 -1.27
C VAL A 39 0.26 5.86 -2.35
N ASN A 40 0.21 4.70 -2.98
CA ASN A 40 0.97 4.38 -4.17
C ASN A 40 0.05 4.54 -5.41
N MET A 41 0.26 5.60 -6.19
CA MET A 41 -0.50 5.90 -7.40
C MET A 41 0.19 5.30 -8.61
N ILE A 42 -0.40 4.25 -9.16
CA ILE A 42 0.14 3.49 -10.28
C ILE A 42 -0.58 3.94 -11.56
N PRO A 43 0.14 4.24 -12.65
CA PRO A 43 -0.53 4.56 -13.92
C PRO A 43 -1.28 3.35 -14.47
N GLY A 44 -2.49 3.56 -14.95
CA GLY A 44 -3.19 2.60 -15.79
C GLY A 44 -2.59 2.59 -17.20
N LYS A 45 -2.82 1.51 -17.94
CA LYS A 45 -2.37 1.36 -19.33
C LYS A 45 -2.96 2.43 -20.26
N ASP A 46 -4.19 2.84 -19.99
CA ASP A 46 -4.90 3.92 -20.71
C ASP A 46 -4.17 5.27 -20.61
N VAL A 47 -3.55 5.55 -19.45
CA VAL A 47 -2.80 6.79 -19.20
C VAL A 47 -1.44 6.78 -19.89
N ILE A 48 -0.80 5.62 -19.98
CA ILE A 48 0.54 5.48 -20.57
C ILE A 48 0.49 5.20 -22.07
N CYS A 49 -0.50 4.44 -22.53
CA CYS A 49 -0.65 4.02 -23.93
C CYS A 49 -2.00 4.50 -24.52
N PRO A 50 -2.32 5.80 -24.45
CA PRO A 50 -3.61 6.31 -24.95
C PRO A 50 -3.81 6.04 -26.45
N GLU A 51 -2.75 5.90 -27.21
CA GLU A 51 -2.77 5.55 -28.64
C GLU A 51 -3.39 4.17 -28.92
N ASN A 52 -3.48 3.30 -27.90
CA ASN A 52 -4.09 1.98 -28.04
C ASN A 52 -5.60 1.98 -27.69
N LEU A 53 -6.13 3.13 -27.29
CA LEU A 53 -7.56 3.26 -27.01
C LEU A 53 -8.35 3.41 -28.33
N PRO A 54 -9.56 2.83 -28.41
CA PRO A 54 -10.44 3.06 -29.55
C PRO A 54 -10.80 4.54 -29.72
N ASP A 55 -10.99 5.00 -30.96
CA ASP A 55 -11.31 6.41 -31.29
C ASP A 55 -12.56 6.96 -30.59
N ASN A 56 -13.45 6.08 -30.13
CA ASN A 56 -14.67 6.46 -29.43
C ASN A 56 -14.56 6.45 -27.90
N THR A 57 -13.36 6.29 -27.33
CA THR A 57 -13.15 6.30 -25.88
C THR A 57 -13.52 7.60 -25.20
N GLN A 58 -13.54 8.71 -25.93
CA GLN A 58 -14.06 10.00 -25.44
C GLN A 58 -15.48 9.89 -24.85
N TYR A 59 -16.29 8.90 -25.28
CA TYR A 59 -17.60 8.63 -24.69
C TYR A 59 -17.55 7.89 -23.35
N PHE A 60 -16.39 7.33 -23.01
CA PHE A 60 -16.16 6.61 -21.74
C PHE A 60 -15.45 7.47 -20.69
N HIS A 61 -14.94 8.64 -21.09
CA HIS A 61 -14.41 9.68 -20.21
C HIS A 61 -15.36 10.86 -20.25
N PRO A 62 -16.47 10.83 -19.50
CA PRO A 62 -17.37 11.98 -19.42
C PRO A 62 -16.57 13.19 -18.96
N GLU A 63 -16.95 14.37 -19.45
CA GLU A 63 -16.47 15.65 -18.93
C GLU A 63 -16.73 15.67 -17.42
N GLY A 64 -15.72 15.34 -16.60
CA GLY A 64 -15.89 15.16 -15.16
C GLY A 64 -14.56 15.20 -14.43
N ILE A 65 -14.64 15.08 -13.12
CA ILE A 65 -13.47 15.09 -12.24
C ILE A 65 -12.72 13.76 -12.37
N HIS A 66 -11.47 13.83 -12.79
CA HIS A 66 -10.58 12.69 -12.78
C HIS A 66 -10.05 12.46 -11.36
N ALA A 67 -10.30 11.27 -10.81
CA ALA A 67 -9.88 10.94 -9.45
C ALA A 67 -8.37 11.16 -9.22
N TYR A 68 -7.54 10.81 -10.21
CA TYR A 68 -6.10 11.01 -10.11
C TYR A 68 -5.72 12.48 -9.94
N ASP A 69 -6.18 13.37 -10.82
CA ASP A 69 -5.84 14.79 -10.76
C ASP A 69 -6.37 15.43 -9.47
N PHE A 70 -7.59 15.06 -9.07
CA PHE A 70 -8.20 15.53 -7.85
C PHE A 70 -7.42 15.12 -6.60
N TYR A 71 -7.13 13.82 -6.44
CA TYR A 71 -6.39 13.34 -5.28
C TYR A 71 -4.98 13.90 -5.23
N LYS A 72 -4.28 13.98 -6.37
CA LYS A 72 -2.94 14.57 -6.42
C LYS A 72 -2.94 15.99 -5.87
N GLN A 73 -3.85 16.86 -6.37
CA GLN A 73 -3.98 18.23 -5.87
C GLN A 73 -4.29 18.23 -4.37
N ARG A 74 -5.27 17.45 -3.92
CA ARG A 74 -5.69 17.45 -2.50
C ARG A 74 -4.63 16.87 -1.57
N PHE A 75 -3.88 15.88 -2.02
CA PHE A 75 -2.79 15.32 -1.23
C PHE A 75 -1.65 16.32 -1.04
N ASP A 76 -1.30 17.06 -2.10
CA ASP A 76 -0.34 18.18 -2.00
C ASP A 76 -0.81 19.26 -1.01
N GLU A 77 -2.08 19.65 -1.08
CA GLU A 77 -2.68 20.67 -0.20
C GLU A 77 -2.76 20.22 1.27
N LEU A 78 -3.04 18.95 1.53
CA LEU A 78 -3.24 18.39 2.87
C LEU A 78 -1.98 17.76 3.47
N GLY A 79 -0.90 17.60 2.69
CA GLY A 79 0.31 16.92 3.14
C GLY A 79 0.13 15.41 3.34
N VAL A 80 -0.74 14.77 2.54
CA VAL A 80 -0.91 13.32 2.56
C VAL A 80 0.32 12.68 1.92
N ASN A 81 0.85 11.64 2.54
CA ASN A 81 1.98 10.88 1.99
C ASN A 81 1.56 10.08 0.75
N TYR A 82 2.23 10.29 -0.36
CA TYR A 82 2.00 9.49 -1.57
C TYR A 82 3.23 9.41 -2.44
N ILE A 83 3.30 8.38 -3.28
CA ILE A 83 4.25 8.25 -4.39
C ILE A 83 3.45 8.15 -5.69
N ASP A 84 3.88 8.90 -6.71
CA ASP A 84 3.18 9.05 -8.00
C ASP A 84 4.05 8.55 -9.14
N PHE A 85 3.69 7.41 -9.70
CA PHE A 85 4.38 6.81 -10.84
C PHE A 85 3.88 7.29 -12.21
N VAL A 86 2.81 8.08 -12.28
CA VAL A 86 2.29 8.57 -13.57
C VAL A 86 3.30 9.41 -14.32
N PRO A 87 3.92 10.47 -13.75
CA PRO A 87 4.93 11.25 -14.44
C PRO A 87 6.20 10.45 -14.76
N VAL A 88 6.59 9.52 -13.88
CA VAL A 88 7.77 8.65 -14.08
C VAL A 88 7.57 7.78 -15.31
N PHE A 89 6.46 7.04 -15.39
CA PHE A 89 6.17 6.17 -16.53
C PHE A 89 5.93 6.92 -17.84
N LYS A 90 5.33 8.12 -17.80
CA LYS A 90 5.22 8.98 -18.98
C LYS A 90 6.60 9.36 -19.52
N SER A 91 7.55 9.69 -18.64
CA SER A 91 8.92 9.99 -19.02
C SER A 91 9.67 8.76 -19.53
N GLU A 92 9.52 7.62 -18.86
CA GLU A 92 10.18 6.37 -19.23
C GLU A 92 9.66 5.79 -20.56
N LYS A 93 8.40 6.01 -20.91
CA LYS A 93 7.82 5.53 -22.17
C LYS A 93 8.64 5.87 -23.39
N GLU A 94 9.26 7.06 -23.40
CA GLU A 94 10.06 7.55 -24.54
C GLU A 94 11.49 6.98 -24.57
N THR A 95 11.97 6.45 -23.44
CA THR A 95 13.38 6.07 -23.26
C THR A 95 13.61 4.62 -22.89
N ALA A 96 12.60 3.96 -22.33
CA ALA A 96 12.72 2.55 -21.94
C ALA A 96 12.92 1.65 -23.16
N ASP A 97 13.86 0.72 -23.05
CA ASP A 97 14.14 -0.29 -24.07
C ASP A 97 13.40 -1.60 -23.80
N TYR A 98 12.29 -1.53 -23.07
CA TYR A 98 11.33 -2.59 -22.75
C TYR A 98 9.92 -2.00 -22.65
N PRO A 99 8.87 -2.80 -22.91
CA PRO A 99 7.50 -2.34 -22.74
C PRO A 99 7.15 -2.07 -21.28
N LEU A 100 6.61 -0.89 -20.95
CA LEU A 100 6.05 -0.60 -19.64
C LEU A 100 4.74 -1.36 -19.40
N PHE A 101 3.99 -1.61 -20.49
CA PHE A 101 2.81 -2.44 -20.54
C PHE A 101 2.87 -3.34 -21.78
N TYR A 102 2.62 -4.63 -21.61
CA TYR A 102 2.51 -5.53 -22.76
C TYR A 102 1.15 -5.41 -23.45
N GLN A 103 1.10 -5.67 -24.75
CA GLN A 103 -0.13 -5.54 -25.55
C GLN A 103 -1.29 -6.34 -24.95
N THR A 104 -1.02 -7.52 -24.48
CA THR A 104 -2.00 -8.48 -23.96
C THR A 104 -2.04 -8.57 -22.42
N GLY A 105 -1.37 -7.64 -21.73
CA GLY A 105 -1.42 -7.48 -20.29
C GLY A 105 -2.27 -6.28 -19.89
N THR A 106 -3.00 -6.40 -18.80
CA THR A 106 -3.72 -5.29 -18.15
C THR A 106 -2.77 -4.48 -17.27
N HIS A 107 -1.85 -5.18 -16.59
CA HIS A 107 -0.97 -4.65 -15.59
C HIS A 107 0.31 -4.04 -16.20
N TRP A 108 1.01 -3.22 -15.42
CA TRP A 108 2.39 -2.88 -15.72
C TRP A 108 3.24 -4.14 -15.91
N SER A 109 4.25 -4.06 -16.77
CA SER A 109 5.12 -5.21 -17.02
C SER A 109 5.91 -5.60 -15.77
N ASN A 110 6.29 -6.87 -15.68
CA ASN A 110 7.11 -7.37 -14.57
C ASN A 110 8.38 -6.51 -14.35
N ILE A 111 9.06 -6.12 -15.43
CA ILE A 111 10.27 -5.29 -15.32
C ILE A 111 9.96 -3.87 -14.85
N ALA A 112 8.88 -3.25 -15.34
CA ALA A 112 8.46 -1.93 -14.88
C ALA A 112 8.05 -1.92 -13.41
N ALA A 113 7.31 -2.94 -12.96
CA ALA A 113 6.96 -3.12 -11.55
C ALA A 113 8.18 -3.33 -10.65
N THR A 114 9.23 -3.99 -11.16
CA THR A 114 10.50 -4.19 -10.43
C THR A 114 11.19 -2.86 -10.16
N HIS A 115 11.30 -1.99 -11.17
CA HIS A 115 11.90 -0.65 -10.99
C HIS A 115 11.03 0.25 -10.10
N ALA A 116 9.71 0.17 -10.22
CA ALA A 116 8.80 0.89 -9.34
C ALA A 116 8.94 0.45 -7.88
N PHE A 117 9.12 -0.85 -7.62
CA PHE A 117 9.26 -1.37 -6.25
C PHE A 117 10.55 -0.88 -5.57
N ASP A 118 11.67 -0.77 -6.27
CA ASP A 118 12.88 -0.14 -5.74
C ASP A 118 12.60 1.30 -5.26
N SER A 119 11.85 2.07 -6.03
CA SER A 119 11.43 3.43 -5.66
C SER A 119 10.48 3.44 -4.45
N ILE A 120 9.56 2.48 -4.36
CA ILE A 120 8.67 2.30 -3.19
C ILE A 120 9.49 2.00 -1.94
N MET A 121 10.48 1.10 -2.01
CA MET A 121 11.34 0.76 -0.89
C MET A 121 12.10 1.99 -0.37
N ARG A 122 12.71 2.77 -1.25
CA ARG A 122 13.40 4.03 -0.87
C ARG A 122 12.44 5.06 -0.27
N TYR A 123 11.22 5.14 -0.80
CA TYR A 123 10.19 6.01 -0.24
C TYR A 123 9.84 5.59 1.20
N MET A 124 9.65 4.29 1.44
CA MET A 124 9.38 3.75 2.77
C MET A 124 10.52 4.00 3.74
N GLU A 125 11.78 3.80 3.32
CA GLU A 125 12.96 4.10 4.13
C GLU A 125 13.00 5.57 4.57
N ASN A 126 12.77 6.49 3.62
CA ASN A 126 12.74 7.92 3.91
C ASN A 126 11.56 8.28 4.83
N LEU A 127 10.38 7.72 4.59
CA LEU A 127 9.18 8.01 5.36
C LEU A 127 9.27 7.48 6.80
N GLY A 128 9.82 6.28 6.98
CA GLY A 128 9.95 5.61 8.27
C GLY A 128 11.25 5.92 9.01
N GLY A 129 12.23 6.57 8.34
CA GLY A 129 13.55 6.84 8.92
C GLY A 129 14.31 5.57 9.30
N MET A 130 14.11 4.47 8.58
CA MET A 130 14.69 3.17 8.88
C MET A 130 15.42 2.57 7.68
N ASN A 131 16.46 1.76 7.92
CA ASN A 131 17.14 0.98 6.91
C ASN A 131 16.39 -0.34 6.70
N ILE A 132 15.70 -0.51 5.57
CA ILE A 132 14.95 -1.72 5.24
C ILE A 132 15.86 -2.65 4.42
N LYS A 133 15.66 -3.97 4.53
CA LYS A 133 16.37 -4.92 3.68
C LYS A 133 16.17 -4.60 2.20
N ASN A 134 17.27 -4.33 1.53
CA ASN A 134 17.26 -3.89 0.14
C ASN A 134 17.25 -5.06 -0.84
N VAL A 135 16.95 -4.79 -2.09
CA VAL A 135 16.89 -5.76 -3.18
C VAL A 135 17.86 -5.33 -4.28
N GLU A 136 18.76 -6.23 -4.65
CA GLU A 136 19.54 -6.09 -5.86
C GLU A 136 18.70 -6.49 -7.07
N VAL A 137 18.63 -5.59 -8.05
CA VAL A 137 17.98 -5.82 -9.34
C VAL A 137 19.07 -6.13 -10.36
N GLY A 138 19.03 -7.32 -10.94
CA GLY A 138 19.98 -7.79 -11.92
C GLY A 138 19.81 -7.16 -13.32
N GLU A 139 20.62 -7.61 -14.26
CA GLU A 139 20.53 -7.16 -15.63
C GLU A 139 19.23 -7.62 -16.31
N LYS A 140 18.75 -6.79 -17.25
CA LYS A 140 17.60 -7.13 -18.09
C LYS A 140 17.93 -8.30 -19.02
N HIS A 141 17.03 -9.27 -19.07
CA HIS A 141 17.12 -10.42 -19.97
C HIS A 141 15.76 -10.77 -20.58
N LYS A 142 15.79 -11.46 -21.73
CA LYS A 142 14.59 -12.00 -22.37
C LYS A 142 14.17 -13.30 -21.69
N GLY A 143 12.86 -13.53 -21.59
CA GLY A 143 12.31 -14.74 -21.01
C GLY A 143 11.01 -15.20 -21.62
N LYS A 144 10.50 -16.34 -21.17
CA LYS A 144 9.14 -16.76 -21.48
C LYS A 144 8.18 -15.85 -20.71
N VAL A 145 6.96 -15.69 -21.25
CA VAL A 145 5.90 -14.91 -20.60
C VAL A 145 5.66 -15.39 -19.16
N ARG A 146 5.51 -14.44 -18.25
CA ARG A 146 5.17 -14.67 -16.83
C ARG A 146 3.92 -13.86 -16.50
N GLU A 147 3.11 -14.35 -15.57
CA GLU A 147 2.01 -13.55 -15.05
C GLU A 147 2.52 -12.25 -14.41
N PRO A 148 1.79 -11.13 -14.59
CA PRO A 148 0.54 -10.96 -15.34
C PRO A 148 0.72 -10.36 -16.74
N ASP A 149 1.88 -10.53 -17.39
CA ASP A 149 2.23 -9.85 -18.65
C ASP A 149 1.31 -10.24 -19.84
N ASP A 150 0.54 -11.32 -19.74
CA ASP A 150 -0.43 -11.76 -20.76
C ASP A 150 -1.81 -12.12 -20.20
N ASP A 151 -2.18 -11.54 -19.07
CA ASP A 151 -3.43 -11.85 -18.36
C ASP A 151 -4.69 -11.64 -19.21
N LEU A 152 -4.72 -10.66 -20.12
CA LEU A 152 -5.83 -10.46 -21.06
C LEU A 152 -5.91 -11.60 -22.08
N GLU A 153 -4.79 -12.09 -22.59
CA GLU A 153 -4.82 -13.21 -23.54
C GLU A 153 -5.33 -14.47 -22.88
N GLN A 154 -4.89 -14.76 -21.66
CA GLN A 154 -5.38 -15.88 -20.89
C GLN A 154 -6.89 -15.77 -20.62
N LEU A 155 -7.38 -14.55 -20.33
CA LEU A 155 -8.80 -14.28 -20.12
C LEU A 155 -9.64 -14.53 -21.38
N PHE A 156 -9.12 -14.18 -22.57
CA PHE A 156 -9.82 -14.39 -23.84
C PHE A 156 -9.84 -15.85 -24.29
N ASN A 157 -9.01 -16.70 -23.71
CA ASN A 157 -8.93 -18.14 -24.03
C ASN A 157 -8.87 -18.40 -25.54
N LEU A 158 -7.96 -17.72 -26.22
CA LEU A 158 -7.82 -17.78 -27.68
C LEU A 158 -7.29 -19.16 -28.12
N MET A 159 -7.78 -19.64 -29.25
CA MET A 159 -7.32 -20.92 -29.83
C MET A 159 -5.84 -20.87 -30.26
N PHE A 160 -5.33 -19.72 -30.64
CA PHE A 160 -3.95 -19.48 -31.01
C PHE A 160 -3.41 -18.28 -30.26
N PRO A 161 -2.16 -18.35 -29.75
CA PRO A 161 -1.56 -17.21 -29.06
C PRO A 161 -1.32 -16.03 -30.00
N ILE A 162 -1.46 -14.82 -29.47
CA ILE A 162 -1.10 -13.61 -30.19
C ILE A 162 0.43 -13.49 -30.20
N ASN A 163 1.03 -13.17 -31.35
CA ASN A 163 2.45 -12.88 -31.43
C ASN A 163 2.72 -11.49 -30.81
N LYS A 164 3.40 -11.45 -29.68
CA LYS A 164 3.56 -10.27 -28.82
C LYS A 164 4.99 -9.72 -28.80
N GLY A 165 5.89 -10.35 -29.50
CA GLY A 165 7.31 -10.03 -29.42
C GLY A 165 8.00 -10.62 -28.20
N ASP A 166 9.03 -9.92 -27.73
CA ASP A 166 9.87 -10.38 -26.62
C ASP A 166 9.33 -9.90 -25.26
N TYR A 167 9.45 -10.77 -24.25
CA TYR A 167 9.23 -10.43 -22.86
C TYR A 167 10.56 -10.18 -22.14
N TYR A 168 10.59 -9.18 -21.30
CA TYR A 168 11.79 -8.76 -20.57
C TYR A 168 11.59 -8.84 -19.06
N TYR A 169 12.64 -9.30 -18.37
CA TYR A 169 12.66 -9.51 -16.92
C TYR A 169 14.00 -9.07 -16.35
N THR A 170 14.03 -8.91 -15.04
CA THR A 170 15.25 -8.84 -14.24
C THR A 170 15.15 -9.85 -13.12
N ASP A 171 16.28 -10.47 -12.75
CA ASP A 171 16.31 -11.29 -11.54
C ASP A 171 16.46 -10.36 -10.33
N THR A 172 15.83 -10.73 -9.22
CA THR A 172 15.88 -9.97 -7.98
C THR A 172 16.45 -10.81 -6.86
N ARG A 173 17.27 -10.21 -6.00
CA ARG A 173 17.86 -10.87 -4.85
C ARG A 173 17.85 -9.95 -3.64
N VAL A 174 17.29 -10.42 -2.52
CA VAL A 174 17.36 -9.71 -1.25
C VAL A 174 18.81 -9.65 -0.77
N ILE A 175 19.30 -8.47 -0.44
CA ILE A 175 20.65 -8.24 0.08
C ILE A 175 20.65 -8.58 1.57
N ASP A 176 21.64 -9.36 1.99
CA ASP A 176 21.84 -9.64 3.40
C ASP A 176 22.59 -8.48 4.06
N ASP A 177 21.88 -7.64 4.78
CA ASP A 177 22.39 -6.53 5.56
C ASP A 177 22.00 -6.75 7.03
N PRO A 178 22.97 -7.01 7.93
CA PRO A 178 22.68 -7.24 9.35
C PRO A 178 22.19 -5.98 10.09
N THR A 179 22.32 -4.79 9.48
CA THR A 179 21.84 -3.52 10.06
C THR A 179 20.43 -3.18 9.61
N ALA A 180 19.91 -3.86 8.59
CA ALA A 180 18.59 -3.63 8.04
C ALA A 180 17.50 -4.31 8.86
N VAL A 181 16.36 -3.65 8.96
CA VAL A 181 15.16 -4.18 9.61
C VAL A 181 14.22 -4.80 8.60
N MET A 182 13.33 -5.66 9.07
CA MET A 182 12.23 -6.24 8.29
C MET A 182 10.91 -5.68 8.85
N PRO A 183 10.36 -4.59 8.29
CA PRO A 183 9.12 -4.00 8.77
C PRO A 183 7.91 -4.88 8.47
N LYS A 184 6.77 -4.61 9.13
CA LYS A 184 5.45 -5.10 8.74
C LYS A 184 4.82 -4.13 7.76
N LEU A 185 4.50 -4.62 6.56
CA LEU A 185 3.80 -3.87 5.51
C LEU A 185 2.38 -4.42 5.33
N ILE A 186 1.36 -3.63 5.59
CA ILE A 186 -0.01 -3.94 5.14
C ILE A 186 -0.20 -3.27 3.79
N THR A 187 -0.49 -4.05 2.76
CA THR A 187 -0.89 -3.51 1.45
C THR A 187 -2.39 -3.65 1.29
N ILE A 188 -3.06 -2.54 0.96
CA ILE A 188 -4.50 -2.50 0.65
C ILE A 188 -4.63 -1.98 -0.76
N GLY A 189 -5.21 -2.76 -1.68
CA GLY A 189 -5.19 -2.30 -3.06
C GLY A 189 -5.81 -3.22 -4.09
N ASP A 190 -5.60 -2.83 -5.32
CA ASP A 190 -6.07 -3.53 -6.52
C ASP A 190 -5.04 -4.55 -7.03
N SER A 191 -5.37 -5.22 -8.13
CA SER A 191 -4.58 -6.31 -8.70
C SER A 191 -3.15 -5.92 -9.15
N PHE A 192 -2.79 -4.66 -9.25
CA PHE A 192 -1.44 -4.26 -9.63
C PHE A 192 -0.35 -4.69 -8.64
N PHE A 193 -0.71 -4.92 -7.36
CA PHE A 193 0.23 -5.45 -6.38
C PHE A 193 0.68 -6.89 -6.67
N TRP A 194 -0.11 -7.68 -7.41
CA TRP A 194 0.28 -9.05 -7.77
C TRP A 194 1.60 -9.08 -8.54
N THR A 195 1.82 -8.14 -9.46
CA THR A 195 3.08 -8.07 -10.21
C THR A 195 4.29 -7.91 -9.29
N ILE A 196 4.18 -7.07 -8.24
CA ILE A 196 5.21 -6.95 -7.22
C ILE A 196 5.40 -8.28 -6.47
N SER A 197 4.31 -8.91 -6.04
CA SER A 197 4.38 -10.14 -5.26
C SER A 197 4.96 -11.33 -6.02
N TYR A 198 4.84 -11.34 -7.35
CA TYR A 198 5.44 -12.38 -8.20
C TYR A 198 6.94 -12.17 -8.44
N ASN A 199 7.39 -10.93 -8.42
CA ASN A 199 8.78 -10.58 -8.75
C ASN A 199 9.72 -10.60 -7.54
N PHE A 200 9.19 -10.50 -6.31
CA PHE A 200 9.99 -10.34 -5.12
C PHE A 200 9.73 -11.40 -4.05
N ASN A 201 10.81 -11.82 -3.40
CA ASN A 201 10.69 -12.58 -2.16
C ASN A 201 10.33 -11.63 -1.00
N LEU A 202 9.05 -11.25 -0.91
CA LEU A 202 8.57 -10.32 0.11
C LEU A 202 8.83 -10.79 1.54
N GLY A 203 8.79 -12.12 1.79
CA GLY A 203 9.14 -12.69 3.09
C GLY A 203 10.61 -12.57 3.48
N GLY A 204 11.49 -12.24 2.52
CA GLY A 204 12.89 -11.90 2.80
C GLY A 204 13.09 -10.41 3.14
N ILE A 205 12.09 -9.56 2.86
CA ILE A 205 12.14 -8.11 3.03
C ILE A 205 11.31 -7.68 4.25
N PHE A 206 10.12 -8.23 4.38
CA PHE A 206 9.14 -7.89 5.41
C PHE A 206 8.95 -9.06 6.38
N ARG A 207 8.83 -8.78 7.69
CA ARG A 207 8.48 -9.80 8.68
C ARG A 207 7.06 -10.32 8.53
N GLU A 208 6.14 -9.42 8.14
CA GLU A 208 4.75 -9.68 7.78
C GLU A 208 4.37 -8.75 6.63
N TYR A 209 3.60 -9.27 5.65
CA TYR A 209 3.20 -8.50 4.47
C TYR A 209 1.78 -8.89 3.99
N PRO A 210 0.76 -8.80 4.87
CA PRO A 210 -0.60 -9.12 4.47
C PRO A 210 -1.06 -8.19 3.34
N TYR A 211 -1.70 -8.79 2.34
CA TYR A 211 -2.28 -8.07 1.21
C TYR A 211 -3.81 -8.13 1.27
N TRP A 212 -4.43 -7.00 1.56
CA TRP A 212 -5.88 -6.85 1.65
C TRP A 212 -6.44 -6.45 0.27
N TYR A 213 -6.66 -7.46 -0.55
CA TYR A 213 -7.13 -7.31 -1.92
C TYR A 213 -8.53 -6.73 -1.97
N TYR A 214 -8.66 -5.52 -2.54
CA TYR A 214 -9.87 -4.69 -2.53
C TYR A 214 -10.49 -4.55 -1.12
N ASN A 215 -9.68 -4.51 -0.09
CA ASN A 215 -10.14 -4.45 1.31
C ASN A 215 -11.19 -5.52 1.64
N SER A 216 -11.03 -6.72 1.13
CA SER A 216 -11.98 -7.83 1.25
C SER A 216 -11.30 -9.14 1.61
N THR A 217 -10.52 -9.70 0.68
CA THR A 217 -9.78 -10.94 0.85
C THR A 217 -8.35 -10.64 1.27
N ILE A 218 -7.82 -11.40 2.24
CA ILE A 218 -6.44 -11.25 2.71
C ILE A 218 -5.60 -12.39 2.15
N TYR A 219 -4.48 -12.01 1.53
CA TYR A 219 -3.44 -12.91 1.07
C TYR A 219 -2.16 -12.71 1.89
N PHE A 220 -1.28 -13.69 1.89
CA PHE A 220 0.02 -13.67 2.59
C PHE A 220 -0.08 -13.49 4.11
N ASP A 221 -1.23 -13.77 4.71
CA ASP A 221 -1.44 -13.85 6.16
C ASP A 221 -1.92 -15.27 6.51
N LYS A 222 -1.38 -15.85 7.58
CA LYS A 222 -1.77 -17.18 8.07
C LYS A 222 -2.93 -17.15 9.07
N ARG A 223 -3.24 -15.96 9.60
CA ARG A 223 -4.24 -15.77 10.65
C ARG A 223 -5.63 -15.45 10.07
N TYR A 224 -5.66 -14.68 8.99
CA TYR A 224 -6.90 -14.15 8.42
C TYR A 224 -6.99 -14.37 6.92
N ASN A 225 -8.21 -14.64 6.44
CA ASN A 225 -8.52 -14.75 5.01
C ASN A 225 -9.45 -13.60 4.54
N SER A 226 -10.03 -12.86 5.47
CA SER A 226 -10.96 -11.77 5.20
C SER A 226 -10.72 -10.60 6.14
N THR A 227 -10.86 -9.39 5.62
CA THR A 227 -10.75 -8.16 6.43
C THR A 227 -11.86 -8.02 7.47
N LYS A 228 -12.95 -8.78 7.33
CA LYS A 228 -14.05 -8.82 8.31
C LYS A 228 -13.68 -9.52 9.63
N ASP A 229 -12.67 -10.38 9.59
CA ASP A 229 -12.22 -11.17 10.71
C ASP A 229 -11.05 -10.51 11.46
N VAL A 230 -10.56 -9.36 10.95
CA VAL A 230 -9.39 -8.67 11.48
C VAL A 230 -9.78 -7.76 12.64
N ASN A 231 -9.03 -7.83 13.75
CA ASN A 231 -9.02 -6.72 14.70
C ASN A 231 -8.23 -5.56 14.08
N MET A 232 -8.96 -4.64 13.43
CA MET A 232 -8.36 -3.58 12.62
C MET A 232 -7.46 -2.66 13.46
N ILE A 233 -7.85 -2.30 14.66
CA ILE A 233 -7.05 -1.42 15.52
C ILE A 233 -5.69 -2.05 15.82
N ASP A 234 -5.68 -3.32 16.25
CA ASP A 234 -4.45 -4.03 16.55
C ASP A 234 -3.55 -4.17 15.31
N GLU A 235 -4.14 -4.53 14.18
CA GLU A 235 -3.35 -4.71 12.95
C GLU A 235 -2.73 -3.40 12.46
N LEU A 236 -3.49 -2.30 12.49
CA LEU A 236 -2.99 -1.00 12.04
C LEU A 236 -1.90 -0.46 12.97
N PHE A 237 -2.08 -0.55 14.29
CA PHE A 237 -1.09 -0.05 15.25
C PHE A 237 0.16 -0.94 15.34
N ASN A 238 0.08 -2.20 14.92
CA ASN A 238 1.22 -3.11 14.83
C ASN A 238 1.94 -3.10 13.48
N ALA A 239 1.41 -2.37 12.49
CA ALA A 239 2.08 -2.17 11.22
C ALA A 239 3.17 -1.09 11.35
N ASP A 240 4.25 -1.23 10.58
CA ASP A 240 5.21 -0.15 10.37
C ASP A 240 4.78 0.70 9.17
N PHE A 241 4.24 0.04 8.13
CA PHE A 241 3.72 0.70 6.94
C PHE A 241 2.35 0.16 6.52
N ILE A 242 1.53 1.09 6.03
CA ILE A 242 0.26 0.79 5.35
C ILE A 242 0.34 1.46 3.98
N MET A 243 0.32 0.66 2.93
CA MET A 243 0.36 1.13 1.54
C MET A 243 -1.01 0.96 0.88
N LEU A 244 -1.62 2.06 0.46
CA LEU A 244 -2.80 2.06 -0.40
C LEU A 244 -2.33 1.99 -1.86
N ASN A 245 -2.37 0.81 -2.47
CA ASN A 245 -1.79 0.51 -3.77
C ASN A 245 -2.87 0.48 -4.86
N TYR A 246 -3.01 1.56 -5.61
CA TYR A 246 -4.09 1.71 -6.59
C TYR A 246 -3.62 2.23 -7.94
N CYS A 247 -4.07 1.59 -9.02
CA CYS A 247 -3.90 2.18 -10.35
C CYS A 247 -4.89 3.33 -10.57
N THR A 248 -4.56 4.24 -11.49
CA THR A 248 -5.36 5.44 -11.77
C THR A 248 -6.82 5.14 -12.08
N VAL A 249 -7.08 3.99 -12.74
CA VAL A 249 -8.44 3.53 -13.08
C VAL A 249 -9.26 3.16 -11.84
N GLN A 250 -8.62 2.80 -10.73
CA GLN A 250 -9.28 2.37 -9.49
C GLN A 250 -9.29 3.45 -8.40
N LEU A 251 -8.64 4.60 -8.60
CA LEU A 251 -8.57 5.67 -7.60
C LEU A 251 -9.94 6.20 -7.17
N TYR A 252 -10.97 6.11 -8.01
CA TYR A 252 -12.34 6.48 -7.64
C TYR A 252 -12.91 5.64 -6.48
N LYS A 253 -12.29 4.51 -6.18
CA LYS A 253 -12.59 3.62 -5.04
C LYS A 253 -11.42 3.53 -4.06
N LEU A 254 -10.61 4.57 -3.94
CA LEU A 254 -9.42 4.57 -3.07
C LEU A 254 -9.74 4.00 -1.69
N GLY A 255 -9.01 2.98 -1.29
CA GLY A 255 -9.18 2.27 -0.03
C GLY A 255 -10.33 1.25 -0.01
N ASN A 256 -11.26 1.24 -0.97
CA ASN A 256 -12.41 0.31 -1.00
C ASN A 256 -13.15 0.23 0.36
N GLY A 257 -13.41 1.39 0.96
CA GLY A 257 -14.06 1.51 2.28
C GLY A 257 -13.13 1.37 3.48
N PHE A 258 -11.84 1.05 3.28
CA PHE A 258 -10.86 0.99 4.35
C PHE A 258 -10.73 2.34 5.07
N ILE A 259 -10.62 3.44 4.30
CA ILE A 259 -10.45 4.79 4.86
C ILE A 259 -11.60 5.14 5.80
N ASP A 260 -12.85 4.89 5.38
CA ASP A 260 -14.03 5.15 6.20
C ASP A 260 -14.06 4.27 7.47
N ASN A 261 -13.78 2.98 7.31
CA ASN A 261 -13.80 2.04 8.42
C ASN A 261 -12.70 2.35 9.45
N ALA A 262 -11.47 2.58 8.97
CA ALA A 262 -10.35 2.93 9.85
C ALA A 262 -10.57 4.28 10.53
N PHE A 263 -11.08 5.27 9.79
CA PHE A 263 -11.40 6.58 10.34
C PHE A 263 -12.48 6.47 11.43
N ALA A 264 -13.58 5.75 11.18
CA ALA A 264 -14.64 5.57 12.16
C ALA A 264 -14.17 4.88 13.44
N LEU A 265 -13.20 3.95 13.32
CA LEU A 265 -12.66 3.23 14.47
C LEU A 265 -11.59 4.02 15.25
N LEU A 266 -10.77 4.81 14.54
CA LEU A 266 -9.60 5.47 15.14
C LEU A 266 -9.85 6.94 15.47
N TYR A 267 -10.91 7.55 14.93
CA TYR A 267 -11.28 8.95 15.18
C TYR A 267 -12.32 9.09 16.30
N ASP A 268 -12.62 8.02 17.02
CA ASP A 268 -13.44 8.12 18.24
C ASP A 268 -12.69 8.99 19.27
N ASP A 269 -13.39 9.93 19.90
CA ASP A 269 -12.82 10.87 20.87
C ASP A 269 -12.14 10.15 22.05
N GLU A 270 -12.57 8.93 22.37
CA GLU A 270 -11.94 8.09 23.41
C GLU A 270 -10.56 7.53 22.96
N ILE A 271 -10.36 7.25 21.66
CA ILE A 271 -9.08 6.75 21.12
C ILE A 271 -8.11 7.89 20.84
N ASN A 272 -8.63 9.07 20.50
CA ASN A 272 -7.88 10.29 20.25
C ASN A 272 -7.77 11.22 21.47
N ALA A 273 -8.39 10.87 22.58
CA ALA A 273 -8.14 11.57 23.83
C ALA A 273 -6.62 11.70 24.04
N PRO A 274 -6.10 12.87 24.43
CA PRO A 274 -4.72 12.95 24.89
C PRO A 274 -4.53 11.81 25.85
N MET A 275 -3.41 11.05 25.70
CA MET A 275 -3.12 9.89 26.57
C MET A 275 -3.49 10.31 27.99
N SER A 276 -4.43 9.58 28.61
CA SER A 276 -4.89 9.94 29.92
C SER A 276 -3.65 10.04 30.83
N ASP A 277 -3.66 10.95 31.77
CA ASP A 277 -2.56 11.05 32.76
C ASP A 277 -2.24 9.69 33.37
N GLU A 278 -3.22 8.79 33.44
CA GLU A 278 -3.10 7.40 33.87
C GLU A 278 -2.26 6.53 32.94
N ILE A 279 -2.41 6.65 31.60
CA ILE A 279 -1.55 5.93 30.64
C ILE A 279 -0.11 6.40 30.76
N ILE A 280 0.09 7.72 30.81
CA ILE A 280 1.42 8.34 30.98
C ILE A 280 2.06 7.88 32.30
N ASP A 281 1.27 7.75 33.36
CA ASP A 281 1.77 7.33 34.67
C ASP A 281 2.17 5.83 34.65
N ILE A 282 1.38 4.98 34.00
CA ILE A 282 1.72 3.57 33.83
C ILE A 282 2.99 3.41 32.97
N GLU A 283 3.12 4.14 31.86
CA GLU A 283 4.34 4.13 31.06
C GLU A 283 5.57 4.54 31.86
N ARG A 284 5.48 5.62 32.66
CA ARG A 284 6.55 6.02 33.59
C ARG A 284 6.89 4.92 34.59
N ARG A 285 5.90 4.24 35.12
CA ARG A 285 6.10 3.11 36.06
C ARG A 285 6.80 1.96 35.39
N ILE A 286 6.42 1.60 34.15
CA ILE A 286 7.11 0.58 33.35
C ILE A 286 8.58 0.94 33.20
N TYR A 287 8.90 2.18 32.78
CA TYR A 287 10.29 2.61 32.62
C TYR A 287 11.08 2.70 33.92
N SER A 288 10.44 2.98 35.04
CA SER A 288 11.09 3.11 36.35
C SER A 288 11.30 1.78 37.07
N ASP A 289 10.53 0.76 36.76
CA ASP A 289 10.65 -0.58 37.32
C ASP A 289 11.52 -1.48 36.42
N SER A 290 12.71 -1.81 36.89
CA SER A 290 13.69 -2.55 36.09
C SER A 290 13.25 -3.99 35.74
N GLU A 291 12.50 -4.66 36.60
CA GLU A 291 12.00 -6.01 36.32
C GLU A 291 10.88 -5.97 35.29
N TRP A 292 9.95 -5.04 35.45
CA TRP A 292 8.86 -4.84 34.50
C TRP A 292 9.39 -4.41 33.13
N PHE A 293 10.29 -3.41 33.09
CA PHE A 293 10.90 -2.96 31.86
C PHE A 293 11.66 -4.07 31.10
N ASN A 294 12.37 -4.95 31.83
CA ASN A 294 13.03 -6.10 31.20
C ASN A 294 12.01 -7.09 30.63
N SER A 295 10.90 -7.34 31.32
CA SER A 295 9.81 -8.16 30.80
C SER A 295 9.20 -7.59 29.52
N VAL A 296 9.01 -6.26 29.47
CA VAL A 296 8.51 -5.56 28.29
C VAL A 296 9.52 -5.63 27.12
N LYS A 297 10.82 -5.51 27.37
CA LYS A 297 11.86 -5.73 26.36
C LYS A 297 11.81 -7.14 25.75
N GLU A 298 11.65 -8.17 26.60
CA GLU A 298 11.52 -9.54 26.11
C GLU A 298 10.25 -9.75 25.29
N LYS A 299 9.14 -9.11 25.69
CA LYS A 299 7.90 -9.11 24.88
C LYS A 299 8.10 -8.40 23.55
N ALA A 300 8.71 -7.21 23.56
CA ALA A 300 9.01 -6.44 22.36
C ALA A 300 9.86 -7.26 21.38
N ALA A 301 10.91 -7.93 21.88
CA ALA A 301 11.75 -8.81 21.08
C ALA A 301 10.99 -10.01 20.49
N ARG A 302 10.12 -10.66 21.29
CA ARG A 302 9.28 -11.77 20.84
C ARG A 302 8.26 -11.34 19.80
N ASN A 303 7.69 -10.15 19.98
CA ASN A 303 6.69 -9.58 19.07
C ASN A 303 7.34 -8.86 17.88
N ASN A 304 8.66 -8.72 17.91
CA ASN A 304 9.45 -8.02 16.89
C ASN A 304 8.95 -6.58 16.62
N ILE A 305 8.67 -5.85 17.70
CA ILE A 305 8.27 -4.44 17.70
C ILE A 305 9.22 -3.61 18.56
N SER A 306 9.16 -2.27 18.46
CA SER A 306 9.97 -1.40 19.31
C SER A 306 9.57 -1.50 20.78
N ILE A 307 10.52 -1.19 21.68
CA ILE A 307 10.29 -1.22 23.13
C ILE A 307 9.21 -0.20 23.49
N GLU A 308 9.25 0.98 22.92
CA GLU A 308 8.30 2.06 23.13
C GLU A 308 6.89 1.62 22.74
N LYS A 309 6.76 0.94 21.61
CA LYS A 309 5.48 0.40 21.14
C LYS A 309 4.92 -0.67 22.09
N GLN A 310 5.78 -1.54 22.60
CA GLN A 310 5.37 -2.54 23.59
C GLN A 310 4.98 -1.92 24.94
N VAL A 311 5.69 -0.87 25.38
CA VAL A 311 5.34 -0.11 26.59
C VAL A 311 3.94 0.49 26.46
N ALA A 312 3.64 1.16 25.35
CA ALA A 312 2.32 1.75 25.09
C ALA A 312 1.20 0.69 25.05
N LEU A 313 1.45 -0.49 24.47
CA LEU A 313 0.50 -1.60 24.43
C LEU A 313 0.25 -2.17 25.82
N ASP A 314 1.30 -2.38 26.61
CA ASP A 314 1.16 -2.93 27.97
C ASP A 314 0.45 -1.92 28.90
N ALA A 315 0.72 -0.61 28.76
CA ALA A 315 0.04 0.44 29.52
C ALA A 315 -1.48 0.48 29.24
N LYS A 316 -1.87 0.47 27.98
CA LYS A 316 -3.29 0.42 27.56
C LYS A 316 -3.99 -0.85 28.05
N TYR A 317 -3.31 -2.00 27.96
CA TYR A 317 -3.87 -3.27 28.45
C TYR A 317 -4.20 -3.22 29.95
N ILE A 318 -3.34 -2.61 30.76
CA ILE A 318 -3.54 -2.52 32.22
C ILE A 318 -4.75 -1.64 32.54
N ILE A 319 -4.91 -0.51 31.88
CA ILE A 319 -6.08 0.36 32.09
C ILE A 319 -7.37 -0.37 31.74
N ASN A 320 -7.43 -1.01 30.59
CA ASN A 320 -8.61 -1.78 30.17
C ASN A 320 -8.95 -2.94 31.13
N GLN A 321 -7.97 -3.46 31.88
CA GLN A 321 -8.20 -4.47 32.89
C GLN A 321 -8.68 -3.88 34.24
N SER A 322 -8.37 -2.60 34.52
CA SER A 322 -8.78 -1.92 35.75
C SER A 322 -10.20 -1.36 35.70
N GLU A 323 -10.78 -1.24 34.50
CA GLU A 323 -12.15 -0.75 34.26
C GLU A 323 -13.19 -1.88 34.18
N ASN A 324 -12.77 -3.16 34.21
CA ASN A 324 -13.62 -4.35 34.27
C ASN A 324 -13.54 -5.04 35.68
#